data_a897751b66375e1bfaaf3120ba04eee1
#
_entry.id   a897751b66375e1bfaaf3120ba04eee1
#
_cell.length_a   1.000
_cell.length_b   1.000
_cell.length_c   1.000
_cell.angle_alpha   90.00
_cell.angle_beta   90.00
_cell.angle_gamma   90.00
#
_symmetry.space_group_name_H-M   'P 1'
#
loop_
_entity.id
_entity.type
_entity.pdbx_description
1 polymer ?
#
loop_
_entity_poly.entity_id
_entity_poly.type
_entity_poly.pdbx_seq_one_letter_code
_entity_poly.pdbx_strand_id
1 'polypeptide(L)'
;MTMLATLFAMLASAQQDRRQGWMEPRTLPRDSIRMSDPCILADYATRTYYMTGTGGMLWKSKDLNTWTGPYRVAETDPQSWMGPRPQIWAAELHQYKGRYYYFATFTNNAIRIDSVRGNVIPRRASHVLVSDRAEGPYHPMQDSIYLNPQQPTLDGTFWVEPDGTPYMVYCGEWLQNWNGTMECIRLKPDLSGTVGEPTVLFRAKDAPWSHEVEDGVEGPNKVTDGPYLFRTKTGRLGMIWTSWRDDVYTQGVAYSESGTIFGPWTHEPEPITPPNHGHGMLFKTFDGRWLMSVHSHDSSTGRYVRKPCLFEVDLSGDRLVVGKKIE
;
A
#
# COMPACT_ATOMS: atom_id res chain seq x y z
N MET A 1 45.70 -20.97 14.81
CA MET A 1 44.72 -20.37 13.85
C MET A 1 43.30 -20.93 13.96
N THR A 2 43.03 -21.96 14.73
CA THR A 2 41.71 -22.63 14.84
C THR A 2 40.73 -21.99 15.83
N MET A 3 41.16 -21.25 16.83
CA MET A 3 40.26 -20.65 17.85
C MET A 3 39.57 -19.37 17.40
N LEU A 4 40.16 -18.56 16.53
CA LEU A 4 39.56 -17.32 16.02
C LEU A 4 38.42 -17.58 15.04
N ALA A 5 38.54 -18.62 14.20
CA ALA A 5 37.51 -18.99 13.22
C ALA A 5 36.23 -19.50 13.90
N THR A 6 36.35 -20.24 15.00
CA THR A 6 35.21 -20.74 15.78
C THR A 6 34.48 -19.60 16.50
N LEU A 7 35.17 -18.58 16.96
CA LEU A 7 34.58 -17.42 17.63
C LEU A 7 33.76 -16.54 16.63
N PHE A 8 34.30 -16.37 15.41
CA PHE A 8 33.58 -15.64 14.34
C PHE A 8 32.33 -16.38 13.84
N ALA A 9 32.38 -17.72 13.75
CA ALA A 9 31.24 -18.53 13.40
C ALA A 9 30.15 -18.50 14.48
N MET A 10 30.53 -18.54 15.76
CA MET A 10 29.55 -18.42 16.87
C MET A 10 28.96 -17.02 16.99
N LEU A 11 29.71 -15.96 16.71
CA LEU A 11 29.20 -14.60 16.71
C LEU A 11 28.25 -14.35 15.50
N ALA A 12 28.57 -14.93 14.34
CA ALA A 12 27.70 -14.86 13.15
C ALA A 12 26.40 -15.64 13.36
N SER A 13 26.46 -16.84 13.97
CA SER A 13 25.26 -17.62 14.29
C SER A 13 24.41 -16.94 15.37
N ALA A 14 25.02 -16.39 16.43
CA ALA A 14 24.29 -15.66 17.47
C ALA A 14 23.66 -14.34 16.95
N GLN A 15 24.27 -13.72 15.93
CA GLN A 15 23.73 -12.53 15.29
C GLN A 15 22.62 -12.89 14.29
N GLN A 16 22.70 -14.07 13.67
CA GLN A 16 21.67 -14.65 12.83
C GLN A 16 20.47 -15.12 13.66
N ASP A 17 20.69 -15.76 14.80
CA ASP A 17 19.65 -16.16 15.76
C ASP A 17 18.93 -14.95 16.38
N ARG A 18 19.66 -13.88 16.72
CA ARG A 18 19.04 -12.63 17.18
C ARG A 18 18.17 -11.98 16.11
N ARG A 19 18.55 -12.04 14.83
CA ARG A 19 17.73 -11.54 13.71
C ARG A 19 16.51 -12.45 13.43
N GLN A 20 16.63 -13.76 13.62
CA GLN A 20 15.51 -14.69 13.53
C GLN A 20 14.51 -14.49 14.68
N GLY A 21 14.96 -14.30 15.90
CA GLY A 21 14.09 -14.08 17.07
C GLY A 21 13.20 -12.82 16.98
N TRP A 22 13.58 -11.81 16.17
CA TRP A 22 12.74 -10.63 15.91
C TRP A 22 11.64 -10.88 14.87
N MET A 23 11.70 -11.99 14.16
CA MET A 23 10.79 -12.39 13.10
C MET A 23 9.90 -13.59 13.48
N GLU A 24 10.04 -14.12 14.69
CA GLU A 24 9.17 -15.16 15.20
C GLU A 24 7.74 -14.62 15.32
N PRO A 25 6.74 -15.33 14.77
CA PRO A 25 5.36 -14.95 14.91
C PRO A 25 4.93 -14.89 16.38
N ARG A 26 4.27 -13.82 16.75
CA ARG A 26 3.75 -13.59 18.11
C ARG A 26 2.34 -13.00 18.04
N THR A 27 1.61 -13.16 19.10
CA THR A 27 0.25 -12.61 19.21
C THR A 27 0.29 -11.27 19.92
N LEU A 28 -0.24 -10.24 19.28
CA LEU A 28 -0.25 -8.87 19.77
C LEU A 28 -1.64 -8.24 19.61
N PRO A 29 -2.04 -7.31 20.47
CA PRO A 29 -3.16 -6.43 20.19
C PRO A 29 -2.81 -5.49 19.03
N ARG A 30 -3.83 -5.05 18.27
CA ARG A 30 -3.67 -4.20 17.08
C ARG A 30 -2.85 -2.94 17.33
N ASP A 31 -3.09 -2.26 18.43
CA ASP A 31 -2.44 -1.00 18.83
C ASP A 31 -0.94 -1.16 19.15
N SER A 32 -0.50 -2.38 19.38
CA SER A 32 0.92 -2.72 19.62
C SER A 32 1.69 -3.06 18.34
N ILE A 33 1.00 -3.18 17.20
CA ILE A 33 1.61 -3.43 15.89
C ILE A 33 2.11 -2.08 15.33
N ARG A 34 3.38 -2.06 14.91
CA ARG A 34 3.95 -0.92 14.18
C ARG A 34 3.92 -1.23 12.70
N MET A 35 3.08 -0.51 11.98
CA MET A 35 2.87 -0.72 10.54
C MET A 35 2.35 0.56 9.90
N SER A 36 2.89 0.89 8.73
CA SER A 36 2.31 1.86 7.80
C SER A 36 1.44 1.14 6.79
N ASP A 37 0.48 1.86 6.23
CA ASP A 37 -0.28 1.47 5.03
C ASP A 37 -1.02 0.13 5.21
N PRO A 38 -1.79 -0.04 6.31
CA PRO A 38 -2.42 -1.32 6.61
C PRO A 38 -3.55 -1.63 5.64
N CYS A 39 -3.40 -2.70 4.85
CA CYS A 39 -4.45 -3.30 4.04
C CYS A 39 -4.99 -4.55 4.73
N ILE A 40 -6.31 -4.66 4.85
CA ILE A 40 -6.96 -5.83 5.45
C ILE A 40 -7.84 -6.54 4.43
N LEU A 41 -7.51 -7.79 4.16
CA LEU A 41 -8.36 -8.73 3.42
C LEU A 41 -9.18 -9.55 4.40
N ALA A 42 -10.50 -9.53 4.26
CA ALA A 42 -11.40 -10.46 4.95
C ALA A 42 -11.60 -11.70 4.07
N ASP A 43 -10.95 -12.79 4.40
CA ASP A 43 -11.14 -14.06 3.69
C ASP A 43 -12.33 -14.82 4.28
N TYR A 44 -13.43 -14.79 3.55
CA TYR A 44 -14.69 -15.42 3.98
C TYR A 44 -14.62 -16.97 3.99
N ALA A 45 -13.73 -17.56 3.18
CA ALA A 45 -13.57 -19.00 3.12
C ALA A 45 -12.95 -19.55 4.40
N THR A 46 -11.94 -18.90 4.93
CA THR A 46 -11.23 -19.32 6.16
C THR A 46 -11.71 -18.57 7.41
N ARG A 47 -12.61 -17.59 7.25
CA ARG A 47 -13.05 -16.70 8.34
C ARG A 47 -11.85 -16.07 9.06
N THR A 48 -10.88 -15.57 8.26
CA THR A 48 -9.65 -14.97 8.77
C THR A 48 -9.44 -13.61 8.13
N TYR A 49 -9.08 -12.62 8.93
CA TYR A 49 -8.58 -11.33 8.47
C TYR A 49 -7.07 -11.42 8.29
N TYR A 50 -6.59 -10.99 7.14
CA TYR A 50 -5.18 -10.90 6.81
C TYR A 50 -4.81 -9.43 6.65
N MET A 51 -3.80 -8.97 7.38
CA MET A 51 -3.31 -7.59 7.31
C MET A 51 -1.88 -7.57 6.80
N THR A 52 -1.64 -6.74 5.79
CA THR A 52 -0.32 -6.41 5.25
C THR A 52 -0.14 -4.90 5.23
N GLY A 53 1.04 -4.43 4.86
CA GLY A 53 1.38 -3.02 4.74
C GLY A 53 2.86 -2.84 4.43
N THR A 54 3.40 -1.66 4.70
CA THR A 54 4.83 -1.41 4.54
C THR A 54 5.68 -2.33 5.41
N GLY A 55 6.75 -2.86 4.82
CA GLY A 55 7.55 -3.96 5.34
C GLY A 55 7.15 -5.32 4.76
N GLY A 56 5.98 -5.41 4.11
CA GLY A 56 5.54 -6.59 3.35
C GLY A 56 5.19 -7.82 4.18
N MET A 57 5.06 -7.68 5.50
CA MET A 57 4.79 -8.80 6.40
C MET A 57 3.28 -9.02 6.56
N LEU A 58 2.89 -10.27 6.74
CA LEU A 58 1.51 -10.68 6.96
C LEU A 58 1.21 -10.87 8.45
N TRP A 59 0.04 -10.39 8.87
CA TRP A 59 -0.57 -10.66 10.16
C TRP A 59 -1.96 -11.28 9.98
N LYS A 60 -2.36 -12.14 10.92
CA LYS A 60 -3.64 -12.86 10.88
C LYS A 60 -4.46 -12.58 12.14
N SER A 61 -5.78 -12.42 11.96
CA SER A 61 -6.72 -12.21 13.07
C SER A 61 -8.06 -12.90 12.82
N LYS A 62 -8.78 -13.21 13.89
CA LYS A 62 -10.17 -13.69 13.86
C LYS A 62 -11.18 -12.64 14.33
N ASP A 63 -10.70 -11.58 14.99
CA ASP A 63 -11.53 -10.61 15.71
C ASP A 63 -11.18 -9.14 15.43
N LEU A 64 -10.17 -8.87 14.58
CA LEU A 64 -9.62 -7.53 14.30
C LEU A 64 -8.89 -6.85 15.46
N ASN A 65 -8.91 -7.43 16.65
CA ASN A 65 -8.29 -6.87 17.85
C ASN A 65 -6.96 -7.55 18.17
N THR A 66 -6.92 -8.87 18.02
CA THR A 66 -5.75 -9.70 18.33
C THR A 66 -5.18 -10.28 17.04
N TRP A 67 -3.89 -10.07 16.82
CA TRP A 67 -3.20 -10.43 15.58
C TRP A 67 -1.99 -11.30 15.82
N THR A 68 -1.81 -12.33 15.02
CA THR A 68 -0.63 -13.20 15.05
C THR A 68 0.23 -12.98 13.81
N GLY A 69 1.49 -12.73 14.02
CA GLY A 69 2.52 -12.44 13.00
C GLY A 69 3.78 -11.87 13.64
N PRO A 70 4.71 -11.31 12.86
CA PRO A 70 4.69 -11.18 11.40
C PRO A 70 5.09 -12.49 10.68
N TYR A 71 4.53 -12.70 9.49
CA TYR A 71 4.92 -13.78 8.59
C TYR A 71 5.50 -13.20 7.31
N ARG A 72 6.63 -13.73 6.86
CA ARG A 72 7.16 -13.41 5.53
C ARG A 72 6.37 -14.20 4.50
N VAL A 73 5.81 -13.52 3.52
CA VAL A 73 4.93 -14.15 2.51
C VAL A 73 5.34 -13.86 1.07
N ALA A 74 6.09 -12.80 0.81
CA ALA A 74 6.59 -12.48 -0.52
C ALA A 74 7.95 -13.15 -0.75
N GLU A 75 8.06 -13.91 -1.83
CA GLU A 75 9.28 -14.57 -2.29
C GLU A 75 9.63 -14.05 -3.68
N THR A 76 10.77 -13.36 -3.81
CA THR A 76 11.26 -12.76 -5.05
C THR A 76 12.60 -13.37 -5.44
N ASP A 77 12.88 -13.45 -6.76
CA ASP A 77 14.20 -13.86 -7.23
C ASP A 77 15.22 -12.76 -6.90
N PRO A 78 16.32 -13.08 -6.18
CA PRO A 78 17.41 -12.14 -5.92
C PRO A 78 18.08 -11.58 -7.19
N GLN A 79 17.97 -12.27 -8.32
CA GLN A 79 18.50 -11.84 -9.61
C GLN A 79 17.55 -10.93 -10.39
N SER A 80 16.28 -10.81 -9.96
CA SER A 80 15.31 -9.93 -10.61
C SER A 80 15.66 -8.46 -10.42
N TRP A 81 14.92 -7.57 -11.08
CA TRP A 81 15.05 -6.13 -10.92
C TRP A 81 14.83 -5.64 -9.48
N MET A 82 14.09 -6.41 -8.67
CA MET A 82 13.82 -6.10 -7.27
C MET A 82 15.08 -6.26 -6.40
N GLY A 83 16.01 -7.12 -6.83
CA GLY A 83 17.24 -7.42 -6.11
C GLY A 83 17.06 -8.34 -4.90
N PRO A 84 18.15 -8.63 -4.19
CA PRO A 84 18.17 -9.65 -3.13
C PRO A 84 17.48 -9.21 -1.82
N ARG A 85 17.24 -7.92 -1.65
CA ARG A 85 16.63 -7.35 -0.43
C ARG A 85 15.80 -6.12 -0.78
N PRO A 86 14.71 -6.30 -1.52
CA PRO A 86 13.85 -5.17 -1.88
C PRO A 86 13.24 -4.55 -0.63
N GLN A 87 13.16 -3.23 -0.61
CA GLN A 87 12.23 -2.57 0.32
C GLN A 87 10.82 -2.78 -0.23
N ILE A 88 9.91 -3.18 0.62
CA ILE A 88 8.51 -3.41 0.27
C ILE A 88 7.67 -2.36 0.98
N TRP A 89 6.90 -1.57 0.22
CA TRP A 89 6.00 -0.55 0.73
C TRP A 89 4.57 -0.85 0.33
N ALA A 90 3.63 -0.39 1.15
CA ALA A 90 2.19 -0.39 0.89
C ALA A 90 1.68 -1.70 0.26
N ALA A 91 1.99 -2.83 0.91
CA ALA A 91 1.55 -4.13 0.42
C ALA A 91 0.06 -4.34 0.65
N GLU A 92 -0.66 -4.72 -0.39
CA GLU A 92 -2.09 -5.01 -0.40
C GLU A 92 -2.37 -6.46 -0.76
N LEU A 93 -3.42 -7.02 -0.18
CA LEU A 93 -3.94 -8.33 -0.54
C LEU A 93 -5.29 -8.21 -1.23
N HIS A 94 -5.40 -8.83 -2.40
CA HIS A 94 -6.63 -8.90 -3.17
C HIS A 94 -6.97 -10.35 -3.54
N GLN A 95 -8.26 -10.67 -3.58
CA GLN A 95 -8.75 -11.96 -4.09
C GLN A 95 -9.42 -11.72 -5.45
N TYR A 96 -9.00 -12.49 -6.46
CA TYR A 96 -9.56 -12.41 -7.79
C TYR A 96 -9.55 -13.78 -8.48
N LYS A 97 -10.69 -14.18 -9.05
CA LYS A 97 -10.85 -15.47 -9.78
C LYS A 97 -10.27 -16.68 -9.02
N GLY A 98 -10.53 -16.73 -7.72
CA GLY A 98 -10.14 -17.86 -6.88
C GLY A 98 -8.67 -17.90 -6.44
N ARG A 99 -7.88 -16.89 -6.81
CA ARG A 99 -6.48 -16.74 -6.39
C ARG A 99 -6.29 -15.48 -5.54
N TYR A 100 -5.15 -15.40 -4.87
CA TYR A 100 -4.76 -14.27 -4.05
C TYR A 100 -3.59 -13.54 -4.71
N TYR A 101 -3.68 -12.22 -4.71
CA TYR A 101 -2.70 -11.34 -5.34
C TYR A 101 -2.16 -10.36 -4.31
N TYR A 102 -0.86 -10.20 -4.35
CA TYR A 102 -0.12 -9.30 -3.49
C TYR A 102 0.41 -8.15 -4.34
N PHE A 103 -0.22 -6.99 -4.23
CA PHE A 103 0.21 -5.75 -4.85
C PHE A 103 1.12 -5.03 -3.90
N ALA A 104 2.30 -4.62 -4.32
CA ALA A 104 3.22 -3.88 -3.47
C ALA A 104 4.20 -3.04 -4.28
N THR A 105 4.73 -2.02 -3.65
CA THR A 105 5.84 -1.24 -4.18
C THR A 105 7.15 -1.90 -3.78
N PHE A 106 7.99 -2.23 -4.77
CA PHE A 106 9.33 -2.77 -4.56
C PHE A 106 10.37 -1.73 -4.91
N THR A 107 11.35 -1.50 -4.03
CA THR A 107 12.47 -0.59 -4.28
C THR A 107 13.78 -1.35 -4.23
N ASN A 108 14.56 -1.23 -5.32
CA ASN A 108 15.94 -1.69 -5.38
C ASN A 108 16.88 -0.48 -5.31
N ASN A 109 17.44 -0.23 -4.15
CA ASN A 109 18.35 0.89 -3.90
C ASN A 109 19.71 0.75 -4.59
N ALA A 110 20.05 -0.42 -5.14
CA ALA A 110 21.27 -0.63 -5.90
C ALA A 110 21.17 -0.13 -7.35
N ILE A 111 19.97 0.12 -7.85
CA ILE A 111 19.73 0.62 -9.19
C ILE A 111 19.31 2.09 -9.12
N ARG A 112 20.19 2.97 -9.54
CA ARG A 112 19.86 4.38 -9.72
C ARG A 112 19.24 4.58 -11.11
N ILE A 113 18.07 5.22 -11.15
CA ILE A 113 17.40 5.58 -12.41
C ILE A 113 17.58 7.06 -12.76
N ASP A 114 17.70 7.92 -11.74
CA ASP A 114 17.82 9.36 -11.92
C ASP A 114 18.52 10.03 -10.73
N SER A 115 18.75 11.33 -10.81
CA SER A 115 19.16 12.18 -9.71
C SER A 115 18.57 13.58 -9.89
N VAL A 116 17.78 13.98 -8.92
CA VAL A 116 17.09 15.27 -8.94
C VAL A 116 17.45 16.06 -7.68
N ARG A 117 17.89 17.30 -7.86
CA ARG A 117 18.32 18.20 -6.77
C ARG A 117 19.28 17.52 -5.78
N GLY A 118 20.25 16.76 -6.29
CA GLY A 118 21.23 16.06 -5.47
C GLY A 118 20.74 14.75 -4.84
N ASN A 119 19.46 14.44 -4.90
CA ASN A 119 18.91 13.19 -4.40
C ASN A 119 18.94 12.10 -5.46
N VAL A 120 19.44 10.92 -5.08
CA VAL A 120 19.42 9.74 -5.93
C VAL A 120 18.03 9.14 -5.94
N ILE A 121 17.49 8.91 -7.12
CA ILE A 121 16.22 8.24 -7.33
C ILE A 121 16.49 6.77 -7.64
N PRO A 122 16.14 5.85 -6.72
CA PRO A 122 16.31 4.42 -6.96
C PRO A 122 15.21 3.87 -7.87
N ARG A 123 15.43 2.69 -8.43
CA ARG A 123 14.37 1.95 -9.12
C ARG A 123 13.30 1.53 -8.14
N ARG A 124 12.09 2.01 -8.39
CA ARG A 124 10.91 1.73 -7.59
C ARG A 124 9.72 1.52 -8.49
N ALA A 125 8.95 0.45 -8.24
CA ALA A 125 7.71 0.24 -8.97
C ALA A 125 6.72 -0.61 -8.19
N SER A 126 5.42 -0.35 -8.42
CA SER A 126 4.36 -1.27 -8.06
C SER A 126 4.43 -2.53 -8.91
N HIS A 127 4.24 -3.68 -8.27
CA HIS A 127 4.31 -4.99 -8.90
C HIS A 127 3.30 -5.96 -8.29
N VAL A 128 3.00 -7.05 -9.00
CA VAL A 128 2.00 -8.03 -8.60
C VAL A 128 2.65 -9.40 -8.41
N LEU A 129 2.42 -9.99 -7.23
CA LEU A 129 2.75 -11.37 -6.92
C LEU A 129 1.45 -12.16 -6.75
N VAL A 130 1.51 -13.47 -6.90
CA VAL A 130 0.34 -14.35 -6.84
C VAL A 130 0.58 -15.56 -5.96
N SER A 131 -0.49 -16.04 -5.33
CA SER A 131 -0.54 -17.27 -4.56
C SER A 131 -1.91 -17.94 -4.70
N ASP A 132 -1.98 -19.26 -4.49
CA ASP A 132 -3.23 -19.99 -4.38
C ASP A 132 -3.81 -19.95 -2.95
N ARG A 133 -3.09 -19.34 -2.00
CA ARG A 133 -3.46 -19.23 -0.59
C ARG A 133 -3.26 -17.79 -0.10
N ALA A 134 -4.17 -17.30 0.75
CA ALA A 134 -4.04 -15.99 1.39
C ALA A 134 -2.77 -15.82 2.22
N GLU A 135 -2.27 -16.91 2.77
CA GLU A 135 -1.05 -16.97 3.59
C GLU A 135 0.25 -17.03 2.78
N GLY A 136 0.15 -17.06 1.45
CA GLY A 136 1.30 -17.23 0.56
C GLY A 136 1.84 -18.68 0.51
N PRO A 137 3.09 -18.89 0.04
CA PRO A 137 3.98 -17.84 -0.46
C PRO A 137 3.45 -17.16 -1.73
N TYR A 138 3.80 -15.89 -1.91
CA TYR A 138 3.49 -15.11 -3.10
C TYR A 138 4.72 -14.98 -3.97
N HIS A 139 4.58 -15.28 -5.26
CA HIS A 139 5.65 -15.24 -6.23
C HIS A 139 5.32 -14.26 -7.36
N PRO A 140 6.31 -13.54 -7.92
CA PRO A 140 6.10 -12.74 -9.12
C PRO A 140 5.58 -13.61 -10.26
N MET A 141 4.62 -13.08 -11.03
CA MET A 141 4.11 -13.76 -12.22
C MET A 141 5.03 -13.58 -13.42
N GLN A 142 5.92 -12.58 -13.36
CA GLN A 142 6.98 -12.32 -14.34
C GLN A 142 8.12 -11.53 -13.68
N ASP A 143 9.31 -11.64 -14.22
CA ASP A 143 10.51 -10.97 -13.70
C ASP A 143 10.69 -9.55 -14.23
N SER A 144 9.99 -9.17 -15.29
CA SER A 144 10.06 -7.82 -15.85
C SER A 144 9.18 -6.85 -15.06
N ILE A 145 9.64 -5.61 -14.97
CA ILE A 145 8.88 -4.53 -14.35
C ILE A 145 7.56 -4.28 -15.13
N TYR A 146 6.46 -4.06 -14.44
CA TYR A 146 5.14 -3.84 -15.03
C TYR A 146 4.98 -2.44 -15.61
N LEU A 147 5.65 -1.46 -15.04
CA LEU A 147 5.49 -0.05 -15.34
C LEU A 147 6.79 0.53 -15.93
N ASN A 148 6.77 1.81 -16.28
CA ASN A 148 7.95 2.48 -16.84
C ASN A 148 9.14 2.41 -15.86
N PRO A 149 10.26 1.77 -16.22
CA PRO A 149 11.40 1.61 -15.32
C PRO A 149 12.18 2.91 -15.05
N GLN A 150 11.89 4.00 -15.76
CA GLN A 150 12.52 5.31 -15.57
C GLN A 150 11.66 6.27 -14.74
N GLN A 151 10.47 5.86 -14.34
CA GLN A 151 9.57 6.63 -13.50
C GLN A 151 9.32 5.86 -12.20
N PRO A 152 9.64 6.42 -11.04
CA PRO A 152 9.26 5.81 -9.78
C PRO A 152 7.74 5.79 -9.64
N THR A 153 7.20 4.62 -9.35
CA THR A 153 5.77 4.42 -9.11
C THR A 153 5.56 3.70 -7.80
N LEU A 154 4.49 4.01 -7.10
CA LEU A 154 4.21 3.43 -5.79
C LEU A 154 2.71 3.18 -5.58
N ASP A 155 2.39 2.39 -4.56
CA ASP A 155 1.06 2.17 -4.00
C ASP A 155 0.03 1.67 -5.02
N GLY A 156 0.44 0.70 -5.83
CA GLY A 156 -0.45 0.07 -6.79
C GLY A 156 -1.56 -0.71 -6.11
N THR A 157 -2.81 -0.32 -6.37
CA THR A 157 -4.02 -1.03 -5.92
C THR A 157 -4.75 -1.68 -7.09
N PHE A 158 -5.58 -2.65 -6.79
CA PHE A 158 -6.33 -3.44 -7.77
C PHE A 158 -7.76 -2.93 -7.95
N TRP A 159 -8.19 -2.81 -9.20
CA TRP A 159 -9.55 -2.47 -9.55
C TRP A 159 -10.07 -3.32 -10.72
N VAL A 160 -11.35 -3.65 -10.69
CA VAL A 160 -12.03 -4.30 -11.82
C VAL A 160 -13.26 -3.47 -12.20
N GLU A 161 -13.30 -3.05 -13.46
CA GLU A 161 -14.47 -2.36 -14.00
C GLU A 161 -15.68 -3.30 -14.13
N PRO A 162 -16.91 -2.78 -14.22
CA PRO A 162 -18.12 -3.59 -14.34
C PRO A 162 -18.14 -4.56 -15.54
N ASP A 163 -17.38 -4.25 -16.60
CA ASP A 163 -17.21 -5.13 -17.77
C ASP A 163 -16.20 -6.28 -17.54
N GLY A 164 -15.62 -6.35 -16.35
CA GLY A 164 -14.63 -7.36 -15.98
C GLY A 164 -13.19 -7.01 -16.32
N THR A 165 -12.92 -5.82 -16.87
CA THR A 165 -11.56 -5.38 -17.21
C THR A 165 -10.77 -5.03 -15.95
N PRO A 166 -9.62 -5.69 -15.69
CA PRO A 166 -8.79 -5.40 -14.53
C PRO A 166 -7.83 -4.25 -14.78
N TYR A 167 -7.60 -3.44 -13.76
CA TYR A 167 -6.65 -2.33 -13.74
C TYR A 167 -5.79 -2.34 -12.49
N MET A 168 -4.58 -1.80 -12.61
CA MET A 168 -3.79 -1.29 -11.50
C MET A 168 -3.94 0.22 -11.48
N VAL A 169 -4.31 0.79 -10.33
CA VAL A 169 -4.25 2.23 -10.06
C VAL A 169 -3.09 2.47 -9.14
N TYR A 170 -2.26 3.46 -9.42
CA TYR A 170 -1.01 3.69 -8.71
C TYR A 170 -0.62 5.16 -8.72
N CYS A 171 0.34 5.52 -7.88
CA CYS A 171 0.93 6.84 -7.83
C CYS A 171 2.18 6.92 -8.71
N GLY A 172 2.24 7.89 -9.62
CA GLY A 172 3.50 8.38 -10.17
C GLY A 172 4.15 9.30 -9.14
N GLU A 173 5.33 8.92 -8.64
CA GLU A 173 6.00 9.61 -7.56
C GLU A 173 6.40 11.04 -7.98
N TRP A 174 6.33 11.97 -7.05
CA TRP A 174 6.54 13.42 -7.27
C TRP A 174 7.99 13.84 -7.41
N LEU A 175 8.96 12.95 -7.18
CA LEU A 175 10.39 13.28 -7.10
C LEU A 175 10.97 13.95 -8.36
N GLN A 176 10.46 13.58 -9.54
CA GLN A 176 10.95 14.13 -10.82
C GLN A 176 10.14 15.34 -11.32
N ASN A 177 8.88 15.51 -10.88
CA ASN A 177 7.96 16.49 -11.44
C ASN A 177 7.27 17.41 -10.39
N TRP A 178 7.55 17.21 -9.10
CA TRP A 178 7.04 17.98 -7.95
C TRP A 178 5.53 17.91 -7.71
N ASN A 179 4.82 17.15 -8.50
CA ASN A 179 3.38 17.05 -8.45
C ASN A 179 2.98 15.61 -8.80
N GLY A 180 2.80 14.80 -7.77
CA GLY A 180 2.42 13.40 -7.89
C GLY A 180 1.20 13.22 -8.79
N THR A 181 1.18 12.10 -9.51
CA THR A 181 0.08 11.72 -10.38
C THR A 181 -0.65 10.51 -9.82
N MET A 182 -1.96 10.48 -10.01
CA MET A 182 -2.75 9.26 -9.89
C MET A 182 -2.93 8.71 -11.29
N GLU A 183 -2.52 7.48 -11.50
CA GLU A 183 -2.50 6.85 -12.82
C GLU A 183 -3.18 5.48 -12.78
N CYS A 184 -3.68 5.03 -13.93
CA CYS A 184 -4.13 3.66 -14.10
C CYS A 184 -3.54 3.01 -15.34
N ILE A 185 -3.36 1.70 -15.28
CA ILE A 185 -2.99 0.87 -16.42
C ILE A 185 -3.83 -0.40 -16.45
N ARG A 186 -4.27 -0.79 -17.64
CA ARG A 186 -4.98 -2.04 -17.81
C ARG A 186 -4.04 -3.22 -17.56
N LEU A 187 -4.52 -4.21 -16.80
CA LEU A 187 -3.83 -5.48 -16.60
C LEU A 187 -4.34 -6.52 -17.61
N LYS A 188 -3.53 -7.54 -17.86
CA LYS A 188 -4.00 -8.75 -18.52
C LYS A 188 -5.06 -9.44 -17.67
N PRO A 189 -5.99 -10.23 -18.24
CA PRO A 189 -7.08 -10.87 -17.50
C PRO A 189 -6.64 -11.80 -16.36
N ASP A 190 -5.41 -12.29 -16.40
CA ASP A 190 -4.77 -13.13 -15.38
C ASP A 190 -3.83 -12.34 -14.45
N LEU A 191 -3.74 -11.01 -14.62
CA LEU A 191 -2.89 -10.05 -13.92
C LEU A 191 -1.37 -10.28 -14.13
N SER A 192 -0.96 -11.09 -15.11
CA SER A 192 0.46 -11.41 -15.37
C SER A 192 1.27 -10.29 -16.04
N GLY A 193 0.68 -9.15 -16.27
CA GLY A 193 1.33 -7.98 -16.90
C GLY A 193 0.34 -6.91 -17.29
N THR A 194 0.85 -5.85 -17.88
CA THR A 194 0.09 -4.67 -18.32
C THR A 194 -0.26 -4.74 -19.81
N VAL A 195 -1.25 -3.94 -20.22
CA VAL A 195 -1.72 -3.82 -21.59
C VAL A 195 -1.89 -2.34 -21.96
N GLY A 196 -1.20 -1.90 -23.00
CA GLY A 196 -1.25 -0.51 -23.48
C GLY A 196 -0.43 0.45 -22.60
N GLU A 197 -0.73 1.73 -22.74
CA GLU A 197 -0.05 2.80 -22.01
C GLU A 197 -0.86 3.23 -20.79
N PRO A 198 -0.20 3.76 -19.74
CA PRO A 198 -0.89 4.29 -18.57
C PRO A 198 -1.67 5.56 -18.92
N THR A 199 -2.73 5.80 -18.16
CA THR A 199 -3.55 7.00 -18.22
C THR A 199 -3.44 7.77 -16.91
N VAL A 200 -3.09 9.05 -16.98
CA VAL A 200 -3.14 9.96 -15.83
C VAL A 200 -4.61 10.29 -15.55
N LEU A 201 -5.05 10.00 -14.35
CA LEU A 201 -6.41 10.25 -13.87
C LEU A 201 -6.57 11.68 -13.32
N PHE A 202 -5.62 12.09 -12.48
CA PHE A 202 -5.51 13.43 -11.92
C PHE A 202 -4.12 13.65 -11.31
N ARG A 203 -3.86 14.86 -10.83
CA ARG A 203 -2.64 15.23 -10.14
C ARG A 203 -2.93 15.69 -8.72
N ALA A 204 -1.95 15.61 -7.84
CA ALA A 204 -2.11 16.07 -6.46
C ALA A 204 -2.63 17.50 -6.35
N LYS A 205 -2.17 18.41 -7.23
CA LYS A 205 -2.60 19.82 -7.26
C LYS A 205 -4.07 20.05 -7.61
N ASP A 206 -4.76 19.03 -8.16
CA ASP A 206 -6.15 19.17 -8.59
C ASP A 206 -7.11 19.08 -7.39
N ALA A 207 -6.64 18.56 -6.24
CA ALA A 207 -7.39 18.54 -4.99
C ALA A 207 -7.16 19.81 -4.18
N PRO A 208 -8.23 20.51 -3.75
CA PRO A 208 -8.09 21.79 -3.02
C PRO A 208 -7.45 21.64 -1.63
N TRP A 209 -7.47 20.43 -1.06
CA TRP A 209 -6.90 20.12 0.25
C TRP A 209 -5.46 19.59 0.20
N SER A 210 -4.92 19.31 -0.99
CA SER A 210 -3.53 18.82 -1.14
C SER A 210 -2.59 20.01 -1.23
N HIS A 211 -1.77 20.18 -0.20
CA HIS A 211 -0.80 21.28 -0.10
C HIS A 211 0.61 20.79 -0.40
N GLU A 212 1.50 21.73 -0.65
CA GLU A 212 2.92 21.45 -0.84
C GLU A 212 3.56 21.06 0.50
N VAL A 213 4.50 20.14 0.45
CA VAL A 213 5.29 19.69 1.59
C VAL A 213 6.75 19.53 1.19
N GLU A 214 7.64 19.84 2.11
CA GLU A 214 9.07 19.49 1.98
C GLU A 214 9.29 18.07 2.50
N ASP A 215 9.24 17.11 1.60
CA ASP A 215 9.40 15.69 1.94
C ASP A 215 10.84 15.22 1.68
N GLY A 216 11.80 15.77 2.45
CA GLY A 216 13.21 15.35 2.41
C GLY A 216 13.94 15.55 1.06
N VAL A 217 13.23 16.05 0.05
CA VAL A 217 13.73 16.44 -1.27
C VAL A 217 13.63 17.96 -1.36
N GLU A 218 14.69 18.63 -1.77
CA GLU A 218 14.68 20.08 -1.87
C GLU A 218 13.55 20.61 -2.76
N GLY A 219 12.73 21.47 -2.18
CA GLY A 219 11.64 22.22 -2.79
C GLY A 219 10.27 21.63 -2.55
N PRO A 220 9.22 22.42 -2.86
CA PRO A 220 7.86 22.07 -2.58
C PRO A 220 7.40 20.91 -3.45
N ASN A 221 6.84 19.87 -2.82
CA ASN A 221 6.27 18.71 -3.48
C ASN A 221 4.78 18.59 -3.16
N LYS A 222 3.98 18.17 -4.13
CA LYS A 222 2.62 17.73 -3.91
C LYS A 222 2.57 16.21 -4.07
N VAL A 223 2.18 15.54 -2.99
CA VAL A 223 2.23 14.09 -2.85
C VAL A 223 0.92 13.46 -3.30
N THR A 224 0.99 12.35 -4.05
CA THR A 224 -0.09 11.38 -4.19
C THR A 224 0.32 10.10 -3.51
N ASP A 225 -0.56 9.52 -2.68
CA ASP A 225 -0.25 8.35 -1.87
C ASP A 225 -1.53 7.50 -1.70
N GLY A 226 -1.38 6.18 -1.59
CA GLY A 226 -2.40 5.23 -1.21
C GLY A 226 -3.76 5.33 -1.90
N PRO A 227 -3.88 5.17 -3.23
CA PRO A 227 -5.17 5.10 -3.90
C PRO A 227 -5.94 3.84 -3.50
N TYR A 228 -7.23 3.96 -3.25
CA TYR A 228 -8.10 2.81 -3.10
C TYR A 228 -9.50 3.11 -3.65
N LEU A 229 -10.00 2.26 -4.56
CA LEU A 229 -11.27 2.49 -5.22
C LEU A 229 -12.40 1.74 -4.52
N PHE A 230 -13.58 2.33 -4.58
CA PHE A 230 -14.80 1.74 -4.03
C PHE A 230 -16.03 2.17 -4.82
N ARG A 231 -17.12 1.43 -4.63
CA ARG A 231 -18.47 1.89 -5.07
C ARG A 231 -19.37 2.05 -3.87
N THR A 232 -20.13 3.15 -3.88
CA THR A 232 -21.23 3.33 -2.93
C THR A 232 -22.38 2.39 -3.27
N LYS A 233 -23.34 2.26 -2.36
CA LYS A 233 -24.55 1.45 -2.61
C LYS A 233 -25.38 1.97 -3.78
N THR A 234 -25.30 3.26 -4.07
CA THR A 234 -25.98 3.89 -5.24
C THR A 234 -25.22 3.68 -6.55
N GLY A 235 -24.02 3.04 -6.49
CA GLY A 235 -23.19 2.73 -7.66
C GLY A 235 -22.15 3.80 -8.02
N ARG A 236 -22.08 4.91 -7.29
CA ARG A 236 -21.08 5.96 -7.53
C ARG A 236 -19.67 5.44 -7.30
N LEU A 237 -18.78 5.64 -8.26
CA LEU A 237 -17.36 5.26 -8.13
C LEU A 237 -16.60 6.34 -7.38
N GLY A 238 -15.93 5.97 -6.30
CA GLY A 238 -15.05 6.82 -5.52
C GLY A 238 -13.64 6.27 -5.43
N MET A 239 -12.70 7.15 -5.16
CA MET A 239 -11.30 6.83 -4.86
C MET A 239 -10.88 7.61 -3.62
N ILE A 240 -10.51 6.93 -2.56
CA ILE A 240 -9.79 7.54 -1.44
C ILE A 240 -8.30 7.57 -1.79
N TRP A 241 -7.61 8.63 -1.39
CA TRP A 241 -6.18 8.79 -1.58
C TRP A 241 -5.63 9.78 -0.58
N THR A 242 -4.33 9.81 -0.41
CA THR A 242 -3.67 10.53 0.67
C THR A 242 -2.68 11.55 0.15
N SER A 243 -2.54 12.65 0.87
CA SER A 243 -1.56 13.70 0.65
C SER A 243 -1.28 14.44 1.97
N TRP A 244 -0.68 15.59 1.87
CA TRP A 244 -0.41 16.49 3.00
C TRP A 244 -1.25 17.75 2.90
N ARG A 245 -1.67 18.27 4.05
CA ARG A 245 -2.32 19.56 4.22
C ARG A 245 -1.72 20.26 5.43
N ASP A 246 -1.04 21.39 5.23
CA ASP A 246 -0.42 22.17 6.31
C ASP A 246 0.48 21.28 7.21
N ASP A 247 1.38 20.50 6.61
CA ASP A 247 2.27 19.54 7.27
C ASP A 247 1.56 18.37 8.00
N VAL A 248 0.25 18.20 7.79
CA VAL A 248 -0.54 17.12 8.35
C VAL A 248 -0.82 16.07 7.26
N TYR A 249 -0.41 14.85 7.51
CA TYR A 249 -0.75 13.70 6.66
C TYR A 249 -2.24 13.41 6.75
N THR A 250 -2.92 13.42 5.61
CA THR A 250 -4.38 13.34 5.59
C THR A 250 -4.91 12.66 4.33
N GLN A 251 -6.12 12.18 4.39
CA GLN A 251 -6.78 11.45 3.31
C GLN A 251 -8.05 12.17 2.86
N GLY A 252 -8.21 12.28 1.55
CA GLY A 252 -9.42 12.80 0.92
C GLY A 252 -10.08 11.76 0.02
N VAL A 253 -11.13 12.18 -0.66
CA VAL A 253 -11.88 11.37 -1.61
C VAL A 253 -12.16 12.15 -2.89
N ALA A 254 -12.08 11.45 -4.01
CA ALA A 254 -12.54 11.92 -5.31
C ALA A 254 -13.62 10.99 -5.87
N TYR A 255 -14.53 11.52 -6.68
CA TYR A 255 -15.58 10.76 -7.33
C TYR A 255 -15.50 10.90 -8.84
N SER A 256 -15.71 9.79 -9.55
CA SER A 256 -15.76 9.77 -10.99
C SER A 256 -17.10 10.29 -11.49
N GLU A 257 -17.08 11.26 -12.39
CA GLU A 257 -18.28 11.81 -13.01
C GLU A 257 -18.91 10.84 -14.04
N SER A 258 -18.07 10.09 -14.77
CA SER A 258 -18.56 9.08 -15.72
C SER A 258 -19.00 7.77 -15.05
N GLY A 259 -18.61 7.56 -13.78
CA GLY A 259 -18.77 6.28 -13.10
C GLY A 259 -17.78 5.20 -13.55
N THR A 260 -16.81 5.55 -14.43
CA THR A 260 -15.69 4.68 -14.83
C THR A 260 -14.37 5.16 -14.22
N ILE A 261 -13.36 4.31 -14.25
CA ILE A 261 -12.01 4.64 -13.74
C ILE A 261 -11.40 5.88 -14.41
N PHE A 262 -11.80 6.18 -15.63
CA PHE A 262 -11.22 7.28 -16.41
C PHE A 262 -11.74 8.67 -16.01
N GLY A 263 -12.71 8.76 -15.11
CA GLY A 263 -13.23 10.05 -14.64
C GLY A 263 -14.06 10.81 -15.70
N PRO A 264 -14.01 12.14 -15.76
CA PRO A 264 -13.19 13.02 -14.91
C PRO A 264 -13.47 12.84 -13.41
N TRP A 265 -12.46 13.18 -12.59
CA TRP A 265 -12.52 13.01 -11.15
C TRP A 265 -12.74 14.36 -10.47
N THR A 266 -13.76 14.45 -9.61
CA THR A 266 -14.05 15.62 -8.78
C THR A 266 -13.70 15.34 -7.34
N HIS A 267 -12.83 16.16 -6.75
CA HIS A 267 -12.38 16.03 -5.37
C HIS A 267 -13.38 16.68 -4.40
N GLU A 268 -13.64 16.01 -3.29
CA GLU A 268 -14.27 16.67 -2.14
C GLU A 268 -13.33 17.78 -1.62
N PRO A 269 -13.92 18.91 -1.13
CA PRO A 269 -13.10 20.07 -0.74
C PRO A 269 -12.30 19.86 0.54
N GLU A 270 -12.73 18.93 1.39
CA GLU A 270 -12.10 18.68 2.69
C GLU A 270 -11.64 17.22 2.83
N PRO A 271 -10.58 16.98 3.62
CA PRO A 271 -10.18 15.64 4.02
C PRO A 271 -11.29 14.89 4.76
N ILE A 272 -11.27 13.57 4.67
CA ILE A 272 -12.27 12.69 5.27
C ILE A 272 -11.78 12.00 6.55
N THR A 273 -10.48 12.05 6.86
CA THR A 273 -9.89 11.46 8.06
C THR A 273 -9.48 12.53 9.07
N PRO A 274 -9.39 12.19 10.37
CA PRO A 274 -8.73 13.04 11.33
C PRO A 274 -7.27 13.34 10.95
N PRO A 275 -6.69 14.44 11.46
CA PRO A 275 -5.27 14.76 11.26
C PRO A 275 -4.34 13.56 11.55
N ASN A 276 -3.29 13.41 10.74
CA ASN A 276 -2.30 12.35 10.88
C ASN A 276 -2.86 10.92 10.76
N HIS A 277 -3.95 10.76 9.99
CA HIS A 277 -4.48 9.46 9.59
C HIS A 277 -4.60 9.41 8.07
N GLY A 278 -4.05 8.39 7.46
CA GLY A 278 -4.06 8.27 6.00
C GLY A 278 -3.66 6.88 5.50
N HIS A 279 -3.53 6.80 4.20
CA HIS A 279 -3.26 5.59 3.42
C HIS A 279 -4.29 4.51 3.75
N GLY A 280 -5.57 4.86 3.56
CA GLY A 280 -6.68 4.01 3.97
C GLY A 280 -7.17 3.10 2.88
N MET A 281 -7.65 1.93 3.30
CA MET A 281 -8.26 0.93 2.44
C MET A 281 -9.53 0.42 3.07
N LEU A 282 -10.51 0.06 2.23
CA LEU A 282 -11.81 -0.37 2.70
C LEU A 282 -11.91 -1.90 2.67
N PHE A 283 -12.54 -2.47 3.68
CA PHE A 283 -12.88 -3.88 3.67
C PHE A 283 -14.24 -4.11 4.36
N LYS A 284 -14.87 -5.23 4.01
CA LYS A 284 -16.14 -5.64 4.62
C LYS A 284 -15.88 -6.73 5.64
N THR A 285 -16.36 -6.54 6.86
CA THR A 285 -16.23 -7.52 7.94
C THR A 285 -17.14 -8.73 7.73
N PHE A 286 -16.91 -9.81 8.47
CA PHE A 286 -17.72 -11.03 8.37
C PHE A 286 -19.17 -10.85 8.84
N ASP A 287 -19.45 -9.81 9.65
CA ASP A 287 -20.78 -9.39 10.06
C ASP A 287 -21.42 -8.34 9.14
N GLY A 288 -20.73 -8.02 8.03
CA GLY A 288 -21.27 -7.19 6.97
C GLY A 288 -21.05 -5.69 7.08
N ARG A 289 -20.37 -5.21 8.13
CA ARG A 289 -20.01 -3.79 8.27
C ARG A 289 -18.87 -3.42 7.31
N TRP A 290 -18.87 -2.18 6.86
CA TRP A 290 -17.73 -1.59 6.16
C TRP A 290 -16.80 -0.89 7.14
N LEU A 291 -15.51 -1.20 7.04
CA LEU A 291 -14.47 -0.55 7.81
C LEU A 291 -13.39 -0.02 6.86
N MET A 292 -12.71 1.02 7.33
CA MET A 292 -11.50 1.56 6.73
C MET A 292 -10.33 1.31 7.65
N SER A 293 -9.29 0.65 7.15
CA SER A 293 -7.99 0.58 7.80
C SER A 293 -7.15 1.78 7.35
N VAL A 294 -6.52 2.46 8.28
CA VAL A 294 -5.56 3.55 8.04
C VAL A 294 -4.39 3.39 8.98
N HIS A 295 -3.26 4.02 8.72
CA HIS A 295 -2.30 4.21 9.78
C HIS A 295 -2.47 5.59 10.44
N SER A 296 -2.22 5.64 11.74
CA SER A 296 -2.06 6.90 12.47
C SER A 296 -0.60 7.21 12.67
N HIS A 297 -0.26 8.51 12.69
CA HIS A 297 1.04 8.98 13.12
C HIS A 297 1.01 9.33 14.61
N ASP A 298 1.82 8.66 15.42
CA ASP A 298 1.98 8.95 16.82
C ASP A 298 3.40 9.45 17.08
N SER A 299 3.52 10.71 17.48
CA SER A 299 4.79 11.35 17.87
C SER A 299 4.90 11.59 19.37
N SER A 300 3.96 11.12 20.17
CA SER A 300 3.87 11.36 21.61
C SER A 300 5.12 10.89 22.39
N THR A 301 5.88 9.95 21.85
CA THR A 301 7.12 9.44 22.43
C THR A 301 8.39 10.08 21.87
N GLY A 302 8.27 11.17 21.11
CA GLY A 302 9.39 11.82 20.40
C GLY A 302 9.93 10.99 19.21
N ARG A 303 9.28 9.88 18.87
CA ARG A 303 9.54 9.07 17.69
C ARG A 303 8.28 8.98 16.86
N TYR A 304 8.45 9.12 15.55
CA TYR A 304 7.35 8.94 14.61
C TYR A 304 6.99 7.46 14.52
N VAL A 305 5.84 7.09 15.08
CA VAL A 305 5.37 5.71 15.07
C VAL A 305 4.04 5.64 14.32
N ARG A 306 3.96 4.76 13.31
CA ARG A 306 2.74 4.47 12.60
C ARG A 306 2.10 3.20 13.13
N LYS A 307 0.78 3.24 13.35
CA LYS A 307 0.00 2.11 13.88
C LYS A 307 -1.27 1.92 13.07
N PRO A 308 -1.72 0.66 12.85
CA PRO A 308 -3.00 0.39 12.23
C PRO A 308 -4.15 0.90 13.10
N CYS A 309 -5.06 1.64 12.48
CA CYS A 309 -6.32 2.11 13.06
C CYS A 309 -7.48 1.68 12.19
N LEU A 310 -8.66 1.50 12.79
CA LEU A 310 -9.89 1.17 12.07
C LEU A 310 -10.95 2.24 12.33
N PHE A 311 -11.67 2.58 11.27
CA PHE A 311 -12.84 3.47 11.33
C PHE A 311 -14.05 2.77 10.74
N GLU A 312 -15.23 3.00 11.31
CA GLU A 312 -16.48 2.64 10.65
C GLU A 312 -16.66 3.48 9.40
N VAL A 313 -17.28 2.90 8.37
CA VAL A 313 -17.55 3.58 7.11
C VAL A 313 -18.98 3.30 6.68
N ASP A 314 -19.69 4.35 6.29
CA ASP A 314 -20.99 4.25 5.64
C ASP A 314 -20.85 4.52 4.13
N LEU A 315 -21.27 3.56 3.31
CA LEU A 315 -21.35 3.61 1.86
C LEU A 315 -22.79 3.53 1.35
N SER A 316 -23.78 3.69 2.22
CA SER A 316 -25.21 3.51 1.88
C SER A 316 -25.77 4.61 1.00
N GLY A 317 -25.19 5.81 1.05
CA GLY A 317 -25.55 6.97 0.20
C GLY A 317 -24.67 7.12 -1.03
N ASP A 318 -24.62 8.32 -1.58
CA ASP A 318 -23.79 8.69 -2.72
C ASP A 318 -22.35 9.05 -2.35
N ARG A 319 -22.06 9.15 -1.05
CA ARG A 319 -20.75 9.54 -0.53
C ARG A 319 -20.28 8.55 0.53
N LEU A 320 -18.98 8.42 0.60
CA LEU A 320 -18.33 7.76 1.72
C LEU A 320 -18.38 8.67 2.95
N VAL A 321 -18.85 8.14 4.06
CA VAL A 321 -18.86 8.83 5.34
C VAL A 321 -18.02 8.03 6.33
N VAL A 322 -16.98 8.68 6.88
CA VAL A 322 -16.13 8.08 7.92
C VAL A 322 -16.79 8.30 9.26
N GLY A 323 -17.04 7.20 9.97
CA GLY A 323 -17.66 7.18 11.29
C GLY A 323 -16.63 7.18 12.41
N LYS A 324 -16.99 6.54 13.53
CA LYS A 324 -16.11 6.50 14.72
C LYS A 324 -14.92 5.56 14.52
N LYS A 325 -13.84 5.88 15.25
CA LYS A 325 -12.71 4.98 15.42
C LYS A 325 -13.13 3.77 16.26
N ILE A 326 -12.65 2.59 15.87
CA ILE A 326 -12.85 1.34 16.61
C ILE A 326 -11.65 1.16 17.54
N GLU A 327 -11.96 1.05 18.83
CA GLU A 327 -10.96 0.79 19.87
C GLU A 327 -10.40 -0.64 19.77
#